data_56c5c4aaf776c30dfe728a9555f5d211
#
_entry.id   56c5c4aaf776c30dfe728a9555f5d211
#
_cell.length_a   1.000
_cell.length_b   1.000
_cell.length_c   1.000
_cell.angle_alpha   90.00
_cell.angle_beta   90.00
_cell.angle_gamma   90.00
#
_symmetry.space_group_name_H-M   'P 1'
#
loop_
_entity.id
_entity.type
_entity.pdbx_description
1 polymer ?
#
loop_
_entity_poly.entity_id
_entity_poly.type
_entity_poly.pdbx_seq_one_letter_code
_entity_poly.pdbx_strand_id
1 'polypeptide(L)'
;FFFFNDTATTEIYTLSLHDALPIWLISATNVNIRELVEEGNFRQDLLYRINTIEITIPPLRERGEDVLLLADYFLQRYTHKYKKEINGLSREAKQKLMRYHWPGNVRELQHAIERAIILSDSPLLKPANFMLQPQPEKRVNTDEILNLEQLERNAIERAMKRSEGNLSRAAEYLGITRYALYRKLEKLGL
;
A
#
# COMPACT_ATOMS: atom_id res chain seq x y z
N PHE A 1 7.22 -17.45 8.56
CA PHE A 1 8.13 -18.34 7.80
C PHE A 1 8.17 -19.67 8.53
N PHE A 2 7.50 -20.69 7.99
CA PHE A 2 7.70 -22.05 8.44
C PHE A 2 8.61 -22.75 7.42
N PHE A 3 9.80 -23.15 7.87
CA PHE A 3 10.65 -24.02 7.12
C PHE A 3 10.15 -25.46 7.32
N PHE A 4 9.65 -26.09 6.27
CA PHE A 4 9.48 -27.53 6.26
C PHE A 4 10.84 -28.16 5.97
N ASN A 5 11.39 -28.88 6.95
CA ASN A 5 12.56 -29.70 6.75
C ASN A 5 12.13 -31.01 6.07
N ASP A 6 12.73 -31.32 4.95
CA ASP A 6 12.30 -32.38 3.99
C ASP A 6 12.37 -33.83 4.51
N THR A 7 12.73 -34.02 5.78
CA THR A 7 12.87 -35.35 6.38
C THR A 7 11.66 -35.84 7.20
N ALA A 8 10.65 -34.97 7.40
CA ALA A 8 9.49 -35.32 8.22
C ALA A 8 8.28 -35.87 7.46
N THR A 9 8.33 -35.95 6.13
CA THR A 9 7.17 -36.31 5.30
C THR A 9 6.89 -37.82 5.20
N THR A 10 7.77 -38.67 5.66
CA THR A 10 7.61 -40.14 5.51
C THR A 10 6.96 -40.82 6.72
N GLU A 11 6.95 -40.20 7.88
CA GLU A 11 6.46 -40.86 9.11
C GLU A 11 5.01 -40.51 9.53
N ILE A 12 4.36 -39.56 8.87
CA ILE A 12 2.98 -39.14 9.24
C ILE A 12 1.90 -40.12 8.77
N TYR A 13 2.24 -41.06 7.90
CA TYR A 13 1.28 -42.01 7.29
C TYR A 13 0.96 -43.26 8.12
N THR A 14 1.59 -43.46 9.27
CA THR A 14 1.38 -44.66 10.09
C THR A 14 0.62 -44.45 11.40
N LEU A 15 0.19 -43.24 11.73
CA LEU A 15 -0.76 -43.04 12.82
C LEU A 15 -2.15 -43.42 12.34
N SER A 16 -2.70 -44.45 12.95
CA SER A 16 -4.04 -44.98 12.68
C SER A 16 -5.08 -43.85 12.73
N LEU A 17 -5.86 -43.71 11.67
CA LEU A 17 -6.86 -42.66 11.40
C LEU A 17 -7.98 -42.54 12.44
N HIS A 18 -8.00 -43.32 13.51
CA HIS A 18 -9.12 -43.39 14.44
C HIS A 18 -9.04 -42.45 15.64
N ASP A 19 -7.87 -41.85 15.96
CA ASP A 19 -7.69 -40.98 17.13
C ASP A 19 -7.04 -39.61 16.80
N ALA A 20 -6.89 -39.27 15.52
CA ALA A 20 -6.30 -37.98 15.13
C ALA A 20 -7.30 -36.85 15.35
N LEU A 21 -7.00 -35.93 16.25
CA LEU A 21 -7.74 -34.67 16.35
C LEU A 21 -7.68 -33.90 15.02
N PRO A 22 -8.78 -33.24 14.61
CA PRO A 22 -8.77 -32.45 13.38
C PRO A 22 -7.71 -31.33 13.48
N ILE A 23 -6.71 -31.40 12.60
CA ILE A 23 -5.68 -30.35 12.52
C ILE A 23 -6.16 -29.29 11.54
N TRP A 24 -6.30 -28.05 12.02
CA TRP A 24 -6.60 -26.88 11.21
C TRP A 24 -5.29 -26.20 10.79
N LEU A 25 -5.04 -26.13 9.48
CA LEU A 25 -3.91 -25.41 8.94
C LEU A 25 -4.37 -24.03 8.46
N ILE A 26 -3.80 -22.96 9.06
CA ILE A 26 -4.01 -21.58 8.64
C ILE A 26 -2.67 -21.04 8.15
N SER A 27 -2.59 -20.69 6.88
CA SER A 27 -1.42 -20.07 6.26
C SER A 27 -1.74 -18.67 5.76
N ALA A 28 -0.74 -17.80 5.77
CA ALA A 28 -0.89 -16.43 5.28
C ALA A 28 0.36 -16.02 4.48
N THR A 29 0.14 -15.30 3.41
CA THR A 29 1.21 -14.74 2.57
C THR A 29 0.80 -13.38 2.04
N ASN A 30 1.77 -12.56 1.69
CA ASN A 30 1.59 -11.29 1.01
C ASN A 30 1.98 -11.36 -0.48
N VAL A 31 2.33 -12.55 -0.97
CA VAL A 31 2.73 -12.77 -2.36
C VAL A 31 1.61 -13.51 -3.09
N ASN A 32 1.42 -13.22 -4.37
CA ASN A 32 0.51 -13.96 -5.21
C ASN A 32 1.06 -15.37 -5.46
N ILE A 33 0.48 -16.35 -4.76
CA ILE A 33 0.95 -17.76 -4.86
C ILE A 33 0.77 -18.31 -6.26
N ARG A 34 -0.26 -17.88 -7.01
CA ARG A 34 -0.52 -18.35 -8.38
C ARG A 34 0.60 -17.93 -9.33
N GLU A 35 1.09 -16.69 -9.22
CA GLU A 35 2.26 -16.23 -9.96
C GLU A 35 3.50 -17.06 -9.61
N LEU A 36 3.73 -17.38 -8.33
CA LEU A 36 4.85 -18.23 -7.91
C LEU A 36 4.74 -19.66 -8.47
N VAL A 37 3.53 -20.18 -8.65
CA VAL A 37 3.34 -21.50 -9.31
C VAL A 37 3.66 -21.42 -10.79
N GLU A 38 3.22 -20.35 -11.49
CA GLU A 38 3.52 -20.12 -12.91
C GLU A 38 5.03 -19.95 -13.16
N GLU A 39 5.74 -19.27 -12.25
CA GLU A 39 7.19 -19.11 -12.27
C GLU A 39 7.97 -20.37 -11.85
N GLY A 40 7.28 -21.43 -11.41
CA GLY A 40 7.91 -22.65 -10.90
C GLY A 40 8.53 -22.52 -9.50
N ASN A 41 8.32 -21.40 -8.81
CA ASN A 41 8.83 -21.11 -7.47
C ASN A 41 7.97 -21.73 -6.35
N PHE A 42 6.78 -22.25 -6.68
CA PHE A 42 5.89 -22.92 -5.75
C PHE A 42 5.21 -24.12 -6.43
N ARG A 43 5.14 -25.26 -5.73
CA ARG A 43 4.55 -26.49 -6.30
C ARG A 43 3.03 -26.38 -6.38
N GLN A 44 2.49 -26.69 -7.53
CA GLN A 44 1.04 -26.65 -7.79
C GLN A 44 0.27 -27.69 -6.96
N ASP A 45 0.83 -28.91 -6.78
CA ASP A 45 0.21 -29.96 -6.00
C ASP A 45 0.07 -29.57 -4.52
N LEU A 46 1.06 -28.87 -3.98
CA LEU A 46 1.04 -28.36 -2.62
C LEU A 46 -0.04 -27.28 -2.47
N LEU A 47 -0.17 -26.37 -3.44
CA LEU A 47 -1.22 -25.36 -3.42
C LEU A 47 -2.60 -26.01 -3.32
N TYR A 48 -2.90 -27.01 -4.14
CA TYR A 48 -4.19 -27.69 -4.10
C TYR A 48 -4.47 -28.42 -2.78
N ARG A 49 -3.44 -28.88 -2.08
CA ARG A 49 -3.59 -29.58 -0.79
C ARG A 49 -3.88 -28.63 0.37
N ILE A 50 -3.37 -27.42 0.34
CA ILE A 50 -3.51 -26.44 1.43
C ILE A 50 -4.61 -25.40 1.17
N ASN A 51 -4.97 -25.13 -0.09
CA ASN A 51 -5.91 -24.10 -0.48
C ASN A 51 -7.35 -24.63 -0.55
N THR A 52 -7.92 -24.99 0.62
CA THR A 52 -9.32 -25.36 0.72
C THR A 52 -10.22 -24.11 0.72
N ILE A 53 -9.81 -23.04 1.41
CA ILE A 53 -10.52 -21.77 1.50
C ILE A 53 -9.49 -20.65 1.36
N GLU A 54 -9.67 -19.79 0.36
CA GLU A 54 -8.84 -18.61 0.13
C GLU A 54 -9.59 -17.35 0.56
N ILE A 55 -8.98 -16.57 1.44
CA ILE A 55 -9.53 -15.31 1.90
C ILE A 55 -8.54 -14.20 1.55
N THR A 56 -8.94 -13.31 0.66
CA THR A 56 -8.17 -12.12 0.31
C THR A 56 -8.59 -10.96 1.19
N ILE A 57 -7.65 -10.42 1.96
CA ILE A 57 -7.86 -9.24 2.81
C ILE A 57 -7.51 -8.00 2.01
N PRO A 58 -8.46 -7.09 1.71
CA PRO A 58 -8.16 -5.87 0.98
C PRO A 58 -7.25 -4.94 1.80
N PRO A 59 -6.40 -4.14 1.14
CA PRO A 59 -5.56 -3.16 1.83
C PRO A 59 -6.41 -2.09 2.53
N LEU A 60 -5.84 -1.47 3.57
CA LEU A 60 -6.56 -0.56 4.45
C LEU A 60 -7.19 0.63 3.70
N ARG A 61 -6.56 1.12 2.62
CA ARG A 61 -7.09 2.19 1.75
C ARG A 61 -8.42 1.84 1.05
N GLU A 62 -8.74 0.56 0.91
CA GLU A 62 -9.96 0.05 0.27
C GLU A 62 -11.06 -0.30 1.28
N ARG A 63 -10.76 -0.17 2.58
CA ARG A 63 -11.65 -0.55 3.68
C ARG A 63 -12.43 0.64 4.28
N GLY A 64 -12.38 1.81 3.63
CA GLY A 64 -13.19 2.97 3.99
C GLY A 64 -13.05 3.40 5.45
N GLU A 65 -14.15 3.31 6.22
CA GLU A 65 -14.21 3.77 7.61
C GLU A 65 -13.47 2.88 8.62
N ASP A 66 -13.02 1.69 8.24
CA ASP A 66 -12.25 0.80 9.12
C ASP A 66 -10.99 1.47 9.66
N VAL A 67 -10.42 2.44 8.93
CA VAL A 67 -9.29 3.25 9.38
C VAL A 67 -9.60 3.91 10.72
N LEU A 68 -10.82 4.48 10.88
CA LEU A 68 -11.21 5.17 12.12
C LEU A 68 -11.50 4.18 13.24
N LEU A 69 -12.15 3.05 12.94
CA LEU A 69 -12.40 2.01 13.94
C LEU A 69 -11.10 1.45 14.51
N LEU A 70 -10.13 1.17 13.63
CA LEU A 70 -8.81 0.70 14.04
C LEU A 70 -8.02 1.79 14.78
N ALA A 71 -8.13 3.05 14.35
CA ALA A 71 -7.48 4.16 15.04
C ALA A 71 -8.02 4.32 16.46
N ASP A 72 -9.33 4.27 16.67
CA ASP A 72 -9.95 4.36 17.99
C ASP A 72 -9.58 3.14 18.86
N TYR A 73 -9.53 1.94 18.29
CA TYR A 73 -9.05 0.74 18.98
C TYR A 73 -7.60 0.88 19.47
N PHE A 74 -6.69 1.31 18.59
CA PHE A 74 -5.28 1.51 18.96
C PHE A 74 -5.11 2.65 19.96
N LEU A 75 -5.90 3.71 19.82
CA LEU A 75 -5.90 4.83 20.76
C LEU A 75 -6.22 4.34 22.17
N GLN A 76 -7.32 3.61 22.38
CA GLN A 76 -7.70 3.06 23.68
C GLN A 76 -6.61 2.13 24.24
N ARG A 77 -6.09 1.24 23.38
CA ARG A 77 -5.04 0.28 23.77
C ARG A 77 -3.78 0.97 24.25
N TYR A 78 -3.31 1.99 23.52
CA TYR A 78 -2.05 2.66 23.83
C TYR A 78 -2.17 3.74 24.90
N THR A 79 -3.30 4.43 25.01
CA THR A 79 -3.55 5.33 26.16
C THR A 79 -3.51 4.56 27.47
N HIS A 80 -4.12 3.38 27.52
CA HIS A 80 -4.04 2.51 28.69
C HIS A 80 -2.61 2.01 28.95
N LYS A 81 -1.91 1.55 27.89
CA LYS A 81 -0.52 1.03 28.00
C LYS A 81 0.46 2.09 28.54
N TYR A 82 0.35 3.34 28.05
CA TYR A 82 1.26 4.42 28.41
C TYR A 82 0.74 5.34 29.52
N LYS A 83 -0.43 5.02 30.08
CA LYS A 83 -1.09 5.80 31.15
C LYS A 83 -1.20 7.29 30.79
N LYS A 84 -1.55 7.60 29.51
CA LYS A 84 -1.77 8.95 29.02
C LYS A 84 -3.26 9.29 29.09
N GLU A 85 -3.60 10.54 29.43
CA GLU A 85 -4.97 11.04 29.45
C GLU A 85 -5.36 11.64 28.09
N ILE A 86 -5.46 10.78 27.08
CA ILE A 86 -5.87 11.19 25.72
C ILE A 86 -7.28 10.68 25.47
N ASN A 87 -8.22 11.61 25.24
CA ASN A 87 -9.64 11.34 25.13
C ASN A 87 -10.11 11.02 23.71
N GLY A 88 -9.29 11.31 22.67
CA GLY A 88 -9.70 11.07 21.30
C GLY A 88 -8.85 11.74 20.23
N LEU A 89 -9.39 11.67 19.01
CA LEU A 89 -8.87 12.28 17.79
C LEU A 89 -9.69 13.51 17.43
N SER A 90 -9.05 14.61 17.08
CA SER A 90 -9.76 15.77 16.54
C SER A 90 -10.42 15.45 15.20
N ARG A 91 -11.43 16.20 14.80
CA ARG A 91 -12.12 16.04 13.51
C ARG A 91 -11.14 16.09 12.33
N GLU A 92 -10.23 17.05 12.38
CA GLU A 92 -9.21 17.26 11.35
C GLU A 92 -8.19 16.10 11.32
N ALA A 93 -7.87 15.54 12.50
CA ALA A 93 -7.02 14.36 12.58
C ALA A 93 -7.69 13.14 11.95
N LYS A 94 -8.97 12.90 12.24
CA LYS A 94 -9.76 11.83 11.59
C LYS A 94 -9.76 11.99 10.07
N GLN A 95 -9.98 13.19 9.55
CA GLN A 95 -9.94 13.45 8.11
C GLN A 95 -8.55 13.18 7.50
N LYS A 96 -7.47 13.55 8.20
CA LYS A 96 -6.10 13.29 7.76
C LYS A 96 -5.83 11.79 7.66
N LEU A 97 -6.25 11.02 8.68
CA LEU A 97 -6.09 9.56 8.69
C LEU A 97 -6.87 8.89 7.57
N MET A 98 -8.10 9.32 7.29
CA MET A 98 -8.93 8.78 6.20
C MET A 98 -8.35 9.06 4.81
N ARG A 99 -7.70 10.22 4.61
CA ARG A 99 -7.12 10.60 3.31
C ARG A 99 -5.79 9.94 3.01
N TYR A 100 -5.14 9.38 4.00
CA TYR A 100 -3.84 8.76 3.82
C TYR A 100 -3.97 7.33 3.29
N HIS A 101 -3.07 6.91 2.40
CA HIS A 101 -3.18 5.63 1.68
C HIS A 101 -2.71 4.38 2.45
N TRP A 102 -2.02 4.58 3.55
CA TRP A 102 -1.54 3.50 4.42
C TRP A 102 -0.76 2.40 3.67
N PRO A 103 0.40 2.70 3.03
CA PRO A 103 1.19 1.70 2.33
C PRO A 103 1.60 0.53 3.24
N GLY A 104 1.88 0.79 4.51
CA GLY A 104 2.14 -0.23 5.54
C GLY A 104 0.88 -0.78 6.21
N ASN A 105 -0.32 -0.46 5.65
CA ASN A 105 -1.60 -0.95 6.14
C ASN A 105 -1.80 -0.76 7.66
N VAL A 106 -2.35 -1.75 8.33
CA VAL A 106 -2.69 -1.71 9.76
C VAL A 106 -1.45 -1.50 10.64
N ARG A 107 -0.28 -2.05 10.26
CA ARG A 107 0.96 -1.87 11.03
C ARG A 107 1.43 -0.41 11.04
N GLU A 108 1.33 0.26 9.92
CA GLU A 108 1.69 1.67 9.81
C GLU A 108 0.73 2.55 10.62
N LEU A 109 -0.59 2.30 10.53
CA LEU A 109 -1.60 2.98 11.33
C LEU A 109 -1.34 2.79 12.82
N GLN A 110 -1.08 1.56 13.25
CA GLN A 110 -0.75 1.22 14.62
C GLN A 110 0.45 2.03 15.13
N HIS A 111 1.56 2.04 14.39
CA HIS A 111 2.76 2.80 14.77
C HIS A 111 2.53 4.31 14.75
N ALA A 112 1.72 4.82 13.81
CA ALA A 112 1.39 6.24 13.75
C ALA A 112 0.60 6.70 14.98
N ILE A 113 -0.40 5.92 15.40
CA ILE A 113 -1.19 6.19 16.62
C ILE A 113 -0.30 6.07 17.87
N GLU A 114 0.47 4.99 18.00
CA GLU A 114 1.36 4.78 19.14
C GLU A 114 2.35 5.94 19.31
N ARG A 115 3.00 6.36 18.22
CA ARG A 115 3.92 7.51 18.22
C ARG A 115 3.21 8.81 18.59
N ALA A 116 2.03 9.06 18.03
CA ALA A 116 1.26 10.25 18.34
C ALA A 116 0.90 10.35 19.82
N ILE A 117 0.56 9.21 20.46
CA ILE A 117 0.26 9.14 21.88
C ILE A 117 1.50 9.40 22.73
N ILE A 118 2.65 8.79 22.39
CA ILE A 118 3.90 8.95 23.13
C ILE A 118 4.34 10.42 23.12
N LEU A 119 4.26 11.07 21.97
CA LEU A 119 4.76 12.43 21.75
C LEU A 119 3.75 13.52 22.14
N SER A 120 2.49 13.17 22.43
CA SER A 120 1.46 14.15 22.77
C SER A 120 1.33 14.33 24.27
N ASP A 121 1.22 15.58 24.68
CA ASP A 121 0.83 15.98 26.05
C ASP A 121 -0.58 16.61 26.09
N SER A 122 -1.28 16.55 24.95
CA SER A 122 -2.64 17.10 24.81
C SER A 122 -3.68 15.99 24.98
N PRO A 123 -4.83 16.27 25.61
CA PRO A 123 -5.91 15.28 25.74
C PRO A 123 -6.59 14.94 24.40
N LEU A 124 -6.29 15.68 23.32
CA LEU A 124 -6.85 15.45 22.00
C LEU A 124 -5.73 15.41 20.95
N LEU A 125 -5.65 14.32 20.19
CA LEU A 125 -4.68 14.22 19.12
C LEU A 125 -5.09 15.07 17.91
N LYS A 126 -4.20 15.96 17.47
CA LYS A 126 -4.37 16.87 16.33
C LYS A 126 -3.62 16.35 15.10
N PRO A 127 -3.88 16.88 13.89
CA PRO A 127 -3.17 16.48 12.67
C PRO A 127 -1.65 16.61 12.76
N ALA A 128 -1.14 17.56 13.55
CA ALA A 128 0.29 17.79 13.76
C ALA A 128 0.98 16.64 14.50
N ASN A 129 0.26 15.87 15.33
CA ASN A 129 0.81 14.73 16.06
C ASN A 129 1.11 13.54 15.13
N PHE A 130 0.54 13.52 13.91
CA PHE A 130 0.73 12.45 12.95
C PHE A 130 1.78 12.85 11.91
N MET A 131 3.00 12.37 12.07
CA MET A 131 4.08 12.50 11.10
C MET A 131 3.91 11.44 10.00
N LEU A 132 2.87 11.63 9.17
CA LEU A 132 2.67 10.80 7.99
C LEU A 132 3.61 11.31 6.90
N GLN A 133 4.38 10.42 6.30
CA GLN A 133 5.25 10.80 5.19
C GLN A 133 4.38 11.26 4.02
N PRO A 134 4.67 12.43 3.40
CA PRO A 134 4.03 12.76 2.15
C PRO A 134 4.32 11.61 1.19
N GLN A 135 3.27 10.99 0.67
CA GLN A 135 3.48 10.00 -0.37
C GLN A 135 4.22 10.67 -1.51
N PRO A 136 5.28 10.05 -2.06
CA PRO A 136 5.66 10.39 -3.40
C PRO A 136 4.40 10.23 -4.24
N GLU A 137 3.92 11.33 -4.83
CA GLU A 137 2.88 11.26 -5.88
C GLU A 137 3.23 10.03 -6.71
N LYS A 138 2.24 9.12 -6.92
CA LYS A 138 2.45 7.93 -7.74
C LYS A 138 3.33 8.36 -8.90
N ARG A 139 4.60 7.99 -8.86
CA ARG A 139 5.39 8.00 -10.08
C ARG A 139 4.57 7.10 -10.97
N VAL A 140 3.88 7.69 -11.90
CA VAL A 140 3.28 6.95 -13.00
C VAL A 140 4.41 6.06 -13.45
N ASN A 141 4.25 4.74 -13.25
CA ASN A 141 5.25 3.80 -13.68
C ASN A 141 5.40 4.06 -15.17
N THR A 142 6.45 4.80 -15.51
CA THR A 142 6.79 5.16 -16.89
C THR A 142 7.19 3.90 -17.64
N ASP A 143 7.38 2.80 -16.91
CA ASP A 143 7.78 1.50 -17.44
C ASP A 143 6.64 0.79 -18.21
N GLU A 144 5.36 1.16 -17.98
CA GLU A 144 4.22 0.60 -18.74
C GLU A 144 3.93 1.35 -20.05
N ILE A 145 4.50 2.53 -20.26
CA ILE A 145 4.27 3.31 -21.49
C ILE A 145 5.52 3.26 -22.36
N LEU A 146 5.75 2.14 -22.99
CA LEU A 146 6.78 1.98 -24.04
C LEU A 146 6.42 2.72 -25.36
N ASN A 147 5.25 3.35 -25.44
CA ASN A 147 4.85 4.13 -26.59
C ASN A 147 5.47 5.54 -26.53
N LEU A 148 6.45 5.78 -27.39
CA LEU A 148 7.20 7.05 -27.45
C LEU A 148 6.28 8.26 -27.69
N GLU A 149 5.23 8.11 -28.49
CA GLU A 149 4.26 9.19 -28.75
C GLU A 149 3.44 9.57 -27.51
N GLN A 150 3.06 8.59 -26.69
CA GLN A 150 2.37 8.86 -25.43
C GLN A 150 3.29 9.52 -24.40
N LEU A 151 4.56 9.09 -24.32
CA LEU A 151 5.56 9.74 -23.47
C LEU A 151 5.80 11.18 -23.88
N GLU A 152 5.92 11.42 -25.17
CA GLU A 152 6.08 12.75 -25.73
C GLU A 152 4.87 13.66 -25.47
N ARG A 153 3.67 13.14 -25.68
CA ARG A 153 2.41 13.84 -25.37
C ARG A 153 2.32 14.23 -23.91
N ASN A 154 2.55 13.28 -23.01
CA ASN A 154 2.52 13.50 -21.58
C ASN A 154 3.57 14.53 -21.11
N ALA A 155 4.77 14.50 -21.72
CA ALA A 155 5.83 15.47 -21.42
C ALA A 155 5.43 16.88 -21.85
N ILE A 156 4.85 17.04 -23.05
CA ILE A 156 4.38 18.32 -23.58
C ILE A 156 3.23 18.87 -22.72
N GLU A 157 2.22 18.07 -22.41
CA GLU A 157 1.09 18.49 -21.56
C GLU A 157 1.56 18.97 -20.17
N ARG A 158 2.50 18.26 -19.55
CA ARG A 158 3.09 18.66 -18.25
C ARG A 158 3.86 19.97 -18.35
N ALA A 159 4.65 20.14 -19.40
CA ALA A 159 5.41 21.38 -19.63
C ALA A 159 4.48 22.57 -19.86
N MET A 160 3.43 22.40 -20.69
CA MET A 160 2.41 23.41 -20.94
C MET A 160 1.65 23.81 -19.69
N LYS A 161 1.23 22.83 -18.89
CA LYS A 161 0.56 23.08 -17.58
C LYS A 161 1.45 23.83 -16.60
N ARG A 162 2.73 23.46 -16.52
CA ARG A 162 3.70 24.09 -15.62
C ARG A 162 4.09 25.50 -16.04
N SER A 163 4.04 25.78 -17.33
CA SER A 163 4.35 27.09 -17.93
C SER A 163 3.12 27.99 -18.08
N GLU A 164 1.95 27.56 -17.56
CA GLU A 164 0.67 28.31 -17.66
C GLU A 164 0.33 28.69 -19.12
N GLY A 165 0.65 27.80 -20.07
CA GLY A 165 0.42 28.02 -21.49
C GLY A 165 1.51 28.82 -22.20
N ASN A 166 2.57 29.24 -21.54
CA ASN A 166 3.67 29.95 -22.17
C ASN A 166 4.58 29.02 -22.97
N LEU A 167 4.45 29.05 -24.29
CA LEU A 167 5.19 28.18 -25.22
C LEU A 167 6.72 28.31 -25.13
N SER A 168 7.24 29.52 -24.85
CA SER A 168 8.69 29.74 -24.73
C SER A 168 9.26 29.07 -23.50
N ARG A 169 8.58 29.18 -22.34
CA ARG A 169 8.95 28.51 -21.11
C ARG A 169 8.73 26.99 -21.18
N ALA A 170 7.67 26.54 -21.85
CA ALA A 170 7.42 25.12 -22.04
C ALA A 170 8.53 24.46 -22.90
N ALA A 171 8.98 25.13 -23.96
CA ALA A 171 10.05 24.68 -24.80
C ALA A 171 11.38 24.59 -24.03
N GLU A 172 11.66 25.56 -23.16
CA GLU A 172 12.82 25.56 -22.28
C GLU A 172 12.80 24.39 -21.27
N TYR A 173 11.65 24.10 -20.65
CA TYR A 173 11.48 22.93 -19.76
C TYR A 173 11.70 21.60 -20.48
N LEU A 174 11.37 21.53 -21.77
CA LEU A 174 11.53 20.33 -22.58
C LEU A 174 12.90 20.22 -23.25
N GLY A 175 13.74 21.24 -23.13
CA GLY A 175 15.05 21.29 -23.79
C GLY A 175 15.00 21.35 -25.32
N ILE A 176 13.89 21.87 -25.88
CA ILE A 176 13.67 21.98 -27.34
C ILE A 176 13.43 23.43 -27.75
N THR A 177 13.56 23.70 -29.06
CA THR A 177 13.25 25.03 -29.57
C THR A 177 11.72 25.27 -29.59
N ARG A 178 11.31 26.54 -29.46
CA ARG A 178 9.89 26.94 -29.55
C ARG A 178 9.22 26.44 -30.85
N TYR A 179 9.97 26.47 -31.96
CA TYR A 179 9.49 26.00 -33.26
C TYR A 179 9.28 24.46 -33.29
N ALA A 180 10.19 23.71 -32.69
CA ALA A 180 10.04 22.27 -32.56
C ALA A 180 8.82 21.90 -31.69
N LEU A 181 8.57 22.65 -30.60
CA LEU A 181 7.40 22.46 -29.77
C LEU A 181 6.10 22.70 -30.56
N TYR A 182 6.06 23.75 -31.36
CA TYR A 182 4.90 24.09 -32.22
C TYR A 182 4.54 22.94 -33.18
N ARG A 183 5.53 22.41 -33.89
CA ARG A 183 5.33 21.26 -34.78
C ARG A 183 4.84 20.00 -34.09
N LYS A 184 5.28 19.80 -32.84
CA LYS A 184 4.85 18.65 -32.01
C LYS A 184 3.42 18.80 -31.52
N LEU A 185 3.02 20.01 -31.09
CA LEU A 185 1.62 20.32 -30.71
C LEU A 185 0.68 20.11 -31.90
N GLU A 186 1.04 20.59 -33.11
CA GLU A 186 0.27 20.40 -34.32
C GLU A 186 0.12 18.91 -34.71
N LYS A 187 1.21 18.14 -34.60
CA LYS A 187 1.21 16.70 -34.87
C LYS A 187 0.33 15.90 -33.86
N LEU A 188 0.30 16.32 -32.59
CA LEU A 188 -0.44 15.62 -31.53
C LEU A 188 -1.88 16.13 -31.36
N GLY A 189 -2.28 17.16 -32.11
CA GLY A 189 -3.63 17.74 -32.05
C GLY A 189 -3.93 18.45 -30.71
N LEU A 190 -2.93 19.07 -30.10
CA LEU A 190 -2.98 19.79 -28.82
C LEU A 190 -2.99 21.31 -29.03
#